data_deceb1e1b366283d3bcee7720d53d6e5
#
_entry.id   deceb1e1b366283d3bcee7720d53d6e5
#
_cell.length_a   1.000
_cell.length_b   1.000
_cell.length_c   1.000
_cell.angle_alpha   90.00
_cell.angle_beta   90.00
_cell.angle_gamma   90.00
#
_symmetry.space_group_name_H-M   'P 1'
#
loop_
_entity.id
_entity.type
_entity.pdbx_description
1 polymer ?
#
loop_
_entity_poly.entity_id
_entity_poly.type
_entity_poly.pdbx_seq_one_letter_code
_entity_poly.pdbx_strand_id
1 'polypeptide(L)'
;YVGSQEVNDLLRLIDFAKEKELLLDTLEVRKILEREILRMVIHSATREELEELGAITRVLMAKFRRGEQQTAEDKKFHYTIYRLSHNQVMYQLILSISGVMDKFWEFPLNMEDPFLESLPLHEELYNAICEKNVKKAQAINEKLLDAVYRDIRNQR
;
A
#
# COMPACT_ATOMS: atom_id res chain seq x y z
N TYR A 1 -40.62 -3.61 17.12
CA TYR A 1 -39.67 -4.73 17.04
C TYR A 1 -38.85 -4.64 15.75
N VAL A 2 -37.54 -4.57 15.90
CA VAL A 2 -36.57 -4.57 14.78
C VAL A 2 -36.06 -5.99 14.60
N GLY A 3 -36.16 -6.52 13.38
CA GLY A 3 -35.65 -7.86 13.07
C GLY A 3 -34.14 -7.97 13.19
N SER A 4 -33.63 -9.18 13.48
CA SER A 4 -32.19 -9.43 13.59
C SER A 4 -31.45 -9.11 12.30
N GLN A 5 -32.08 -9.28 11.13
CA GLN A 5 -31.49 -8.94 9.83
C GLN A 5 -31.30 -7.42 9.68
N GLU A 6 -32.25 -6.63 10.10
CA GLU A 6 -32.19 -5.16 10.06
C GLU A 6 -31.10 -4.63 10.97
N VAL A 7 -30.94 -5.23 12.17
CA VAL A 7 -29.86 -4.89 13.10
C VAL A 7 -28.50 -5.25 12.49
N ASN A 8 -28.39 -6.44 11.89
CA ASN A 8 -27.14 -6.87 11.22
C ASN A 8 -26.78 -5.95 10.06
N ASP A 9 -27.74 -5.53 9.26
CA ASP A 9 -27.50 -4.62 8.14
C ASP A 9 -27.00 -3.25 8.64
N LEU A 10 -27.58 -2.75 9.74
CA LEU A 10 -27.12 -1.50 10.35
C LEU A 10 -25.70 -1.63 10.88
N LEU A 11 -25.36 -2.74 11.54
CA LEU A 11 -24.01 -2.99 12.06
C LEU A 11 -22.98 -3.04 10.92
N ARG A 12 -23.33 -3.67 9.80
CA ARG A 12 -22.45 -3.71 8.62
C ARG A 12 -22.17 -2.31 8.08
N LEU A 13 -23.16 -1.43 8.04
CA LEU A 13 -22.96 -0.05 7.60
C LEU A 13 -22.04 0.73 8.53
N ILE A 14 -22.16 0.52 9.84
CA ILE A 14 -21.29 1.15 10.84
C ILE A 14 -19.85 0.63 10.70
N ASP A 15 -19.66 -0.68 10.53
CA ASP A 15 -18.35 -1.30 10.35
C ASP A 15 -17.68 -0.82 9.07
N PHE A 16 -18.43 -0.71 7.97
CA PHE A 16 -17.94 -0.17 6.71
C PHE A 16 -17.44 1.27 6.88
N ALA A 17 -18.23 2.13 7.53
CA ALA A 17 -17.87 3.53 7.74
C ALA A 17 -16.62 3.66 8.60
N LYS A 18 -16.47 2.84 9.65
CA LYS A 18 -15.30 2.83 10.52
C LYS A 18 -14.07 2.33 9.77
N GLU A 19 -14.19 1.26 9.00
CA GLU A 19 -13.09 0.74 8.19
C GLU A 19 -12.61 1.80 7.20
N LYS A 20 -13.54 2.45 6.50
CA LYS A 20 -13.23 3.51 5.55
C LYS A 20 -12.44 4.65 6.20
N GLU A 21 -12.90 5.12 7.36
CA GLU A 21 -12.22 6.18 8.11
C GLU A 21 -10.80 5.78 8.52
N LEU A 22 -10.64 4.57 9.06
CA LEU A 22 -9.33 4.06 9.46
C LEU A 22 -8.37 3.93 8.28
N LEU A 23 -8.86 3.46 7.14
CA LEU A 23 -8.03 3.36 5.93
C LEU A 23 -7.58 4.73 5.43
N LEU A 24 -8.47 5.72 5.42
CA LEU A 24 -8.13 7.08 5.00
C LEU A 24 -7.11 7.72 5.95
N ASP A 25 -7.29 7.58 7.26
CA ASP A 25 -6.33 8.08 8.26
C ASP A 25 -4.97 7.38 8.12
N THR A 26 -4.98 6.07 7.87
CA THR A 26 -3.75 5.31 7.68
C THR A 26 -2.99 5.78 6.45
N LEU A 27 -3.68 6.14 5.37
CA LEU A 27 -3.02 6.68 4.18
C LEU A 27 -2.31 8.01 4.44
N GLU A 28 -2.86 8.86 5.29
CA GLU A 28 -2.18 10.10 5.69
C GLU A 28 -0.87 9.81 6.43
N VAL A 29 -0.90 8.82 7.34
CA VAL A 29 0.30 8.39 8.06
C VAL A 29 1.31 7.75 7.11
N ARG A 30 0.87 6.87 6.23
CA ARG A 30 1.71 6.25 5.20
C ARG A 30 2.40 7.30 4.33
N LYS A 31 1.68 8.33 3.93
CA LYS A 31 2.21 9.40 3.10
C LYS A 31 3.42 10.09 3.74
N ILE A 32 3.33 10.33 5.06
CA ILE A 32 4.41 10.96 5.82
C ILE A 32 5.59 10.00 6.00
N LEU A 33 5.32 8.79 6.48
CA LEU A 33 6.37 7.82 6.80
C LEU A 33 7.07 7.30 5.54
N GLU A 34 6.33 6.97 4.50
CA GLU A 34 6.89 6.41 3.27
C GLU A 34 7.75 7.41 2.51
N ARG A 35 7.43 8.69 2.60
CA ARG A 35 8.28 9.74 2.06
C ARG A 35 9.71 9.64 2.60
N GLU A 36 9.86 9.53 3.91
CA GLU A 36 11.15 9.41 4.57
C GLU A 36 11.77 8.03 4.38
N ILE A 37 10.97 6.97 4.39
CA ILE A 37 11.44 5.61 4.13
C ILE A 37 12.11 5.53 2.76
N LEU A 38 11.52 6.11 1.73
CA LEU A 38 12.11 6.10 0.38
C LEU A 38 13.47 6.79 0.33
N ARG A 39 13.63 7.90 1.03
CA ARG A 39 14.92 8.57 1.15
C ARG A 39 15.96 7.62 1.77
N MET A 40 15.57 6.95 2.85
CA MET A 40 16.46 5.99 3.55
C MET A 40 16.82 4.80 2.66
N VAL A 41 15.84 4.22 1.96
CA VAL A 41 16.05 3.09 1.04
C VAL A 41 17.05 3.48 -0.06
N ILE A 42 16.86 4.62 -0.69
CA ILE A 42 17.72 5.07 -1.78
C ILE A 42 19.16 5.27 -1.30
N HIS A 43 19.34 5.71 -0.04
CA HIS A 43 20.67 5.91 0.53
C HIS A 43 21.35 4.62 1.00
N SER A 44 20.59 3.62 1.42
CA SER A 44 21.17 2.48 2.15
C SER A 44 20.95 1.11 1.53
N ALA A 45 20.01 0.94 0.61
CA ALA A 45 19.74 -0.36 0.01
C ALA A 45 20.92 -0.81 -0.86
N THR A 46 21.30 -2.08 -0.71
CA THR A 46 22.34 -2.68 -1.52
C THR A 46 21.78 -3.05 -2.91
N ARG A 47 22.71 -3.33 -3.84
CA ARG A 47 22.34 -3.79 -5.18
C ARG A 47 21.53 -5.07 -5.13
N GLU A 48 21.94 -6.01 -4.30
CA GLU A 48 21.24 -7.30 -4.11
C GLU A 48 19.83 -7.10 -3.57
N GLU A 49 19.67 -6.18 -2.64
CA GLU A 49 18.34 -5.83 -2.08
C GLU A 49 17.44 -5.19 -3.14
N LEU A 50 17.98 -4.33 -3.98
CA LEU A 50 17.23 -3.74 -5.11
C LEU A 50 16.85 -4.80 -6.15
N GLU A 51 17.71 -5.80 -6.36
CA GLU A 51 17.38 -6.95 -7.22
C GLU A 51 16.23 -7.78 -6.64
N GLU A 52 16.20 -7.98 -5.32
CA GLU A 52 15.09 -8.62 -4.61
C GLU A 52 13.78 -7.86 -4.85
N LEU A 53 13.79 -6.54 -4.65
CA LEU A 53 12.62 -5.70 -4.91
C LEU A 53 12.21 -5.76 -6.38
N GLY A 54 13.18 -5.78 -7.28
CA GLY A 54 12.94 -5.91 -8.73
C GLY A 54 12.23 -7.22 -9.09
N ALA A 55 12.62 -8.32 -8.45
CA ALA A 55 11.97 -9.61 -8.68
C ALA A 55 10.50 -9.58 -8.24
N ILE A 56 10.22 -8.99 -7.09
CA ILE A 56 8.85 -8.81 -6.60
C ILE A 56 8.05 -7.94 -7.56
N THR A 57 8.62 -6.85 -8.03
CA THR A 57 7.99 -5.92 -8.96
C THR A 57 7.63 -6.61 -10.28
N ARG A 58 8.52 -7.45 -10.81
CA ARG A 58 8.26 -8.18 -12.05
C ARG A 58 7.09 -9.16 -11.91
N VAL A 59 7.02 -9.89 -10.80
CA VAL A 59 5.90 -10.81 -10.54
C VAL A 59 4.59 -10.04 -10.40
N LEU A 60 4.61 -8.94 -9.65
CA LEU A 60 3.45 -8.06 -9.48
C LEU A 60 2.92 -7.58 -10.83
N MET A 61 3.79 -7.03 -11.66
CA MET A 61 3.39 -6.49 -12.97
C MET A 61 2.96 -7.57 -13.94
N ALA A 62 3.59 -8.74 -13.92
CA ALA A 62 3.17 -9.86 -14.75
C ALA A 62 1.75 -10.33 -14.41
N LYS A 63 1.44 -10.44 -13.12
CA LYS A 63 0.08 -10.79 -12.68
C LYS A 63 -0.93 -9.73 -13.08
N PHE A 64 -0.58 -8.46 -12.89
CA PHE A 64 -1.45 -7.35 -13.28
C PHE A 64 -1.78 -7.39 -14.78
N ARG A 65 -0.78 -7.60 -15.63
CA ARG A 65 -0.97 -7.64 -17.09
C ARG A 65 -1.83 -8.83 -17.53
N ARG A 66 -1.81 -9.92 -16.78
CA ARG A 66 -2.64 -11.11 -17.06
C ARG A 66 -4.03 -11.03 -16.42
N GLY A 67 -4.34 -9.97 -15.70
CA GLY A 67 -5.61 -9.87 -15.00
C GLY A 67 -5.74 -10.80 -13.80
N GLU A 68 -4.61 -11.30 -13.27
CA GLU A 68 -4.59 -12.15 -12.09
C GLU A 68 -4.56 -11.31 -10.81
N GLN A 69 -5.02 -11.89 -9.71
CA GLN A 69 -4.97 -11.24 -8.41
C GLN A 69 -3.51 -11.06 -7.96
N GLN A 70 -3.16 -9.86 -7.51
CA GLN A 70 -1.78 -9.49 -7.20
C GLN A 70 -1.62 -8.90 -5.79
N THR A 71 -2.62 -9.00 -4.94
CA THR A 71 -2.60 -8.37 -3.61
C THR A 71 -1.46 -8.85 -2.72
N ALA A 72 -1.10 -10.14 -2.80
CA ALA A 72 0.01 -10.67 -2.04
C ALA A 72 1.35 -10.06 -2.45
N GLU A 73 1.58 -9.88 -3.74
CA GLU A 73 2.79 -9.27 -4.28
C GLU A 73 2.84 -7.77 -4.00
N ASP A 74 1.69 -7.10 -4.05
CA ASP A 74 1.56 -5.68 -3.70
C ASP A 74 1.98 -5.46 -2.24
N LYS A 75 1.43 -6.23 -1.33
CA LYS A 75 1.81 -6.20 0.10
C LYS A 75 3.30 -6.45 0.27
N LYS A 76 3.84 -7.49 -0.36
CA LYS A 76 5.25 -7.85 -0.29
C LYS A 76 6.16 -6.74 -0.79
N PHE A 77 5.76 -6.06 -1.87
CA PHE A 77 6.48 -4.91 -2.41
C PHE A 77 6.65 -3.82 -1.36
N HIS A 78 5.56 -3.40 -0.72
CA HIS A 78 5.61 -2.31 0.26
C HIS A 78 6.39 -2.69 1.52
N TYR A 79 6.15 -3.87 2.08
CA TYR A 79 6.87 -4.32 3.28
C TYR A 79 8.36 -4.53 3.03
N THR A 80 8.74 -4.95 1.82
CA THR A 80 10.15 -5.02 1.44
C THR A 80 10.78 -3.65 1.45
N ILE A 81 10.13 -2.64 0.87
CA ILE A 81 10.63 -1.26 0.92
C ILE A 81 10.86 -0.81 2.36
N TYR A 82 9.91 -1.08 3.26
CA TYR A 82 10.05 -0.68 4.67
C TYR A 82 11.27 -1.32 5.32
N ARG A 83 11.51 -2.59 5.06
CA ARG A 83 12.68 -3.30 5.58
C ARG A 83 13.98 -2.75 5.02
N LEU A 84 14.00 -2.39 3.75
CA LEU A 84 15.18 -1.86 3.06
C LEU A 84 15.56 -0.43 3.47
N SER A 85 14.78 0.20 4.35
CA SER A 85 15.15 1.49 4.95
C SER A 85 16.38 1.37 5.84
N HIS A 86 16.68 0.17 6.34
CA HIS A 86 17.76 -0.12 7.31
C HIS A 86 17.70 0.74 8.57
N ASN A 87 16.53 1.31 8.85
CA ASN A 87 16.28 2.03 10.09
C ASN A 87 15.31 1.21 10.94
N GLN A 88 15.83 0.54 11.96
CA GLN A 88 15.05 -0.37 12.79
C GLN A 88 13.87 0.33 13.49
N VAL A 89 14.09 1.56 13.93
CA VAL A 89 13.04 2.33 14.61
C VAL A 89 11.92 2.68 13.64
N MET A 90 12.26 3.15 12.44
CA MET A 90 11.29 3.45 11.40
C MET A 90 10.52 2.20 10.98
N TYR A 91 11.23 1.08 10.81
CA TYR A 91 10.61 -0.19 10.46
C TYR A 91 9.62 -0.66 11.54
N GLN A 92 10.01 -0.62 12.80
CA GLN A 92 9.12 -0.96 13.91
C GLN A 92 7.94 -0.01 14.02
N LEU A 93 8.16 1.27 13.77
CA LEU A 93 7.09 2.27 13.78
C LEU A 93 6.01 1.96 12.74
N ILE A 94 6.41 1.69 11.50
CA ILE A 94 5.43 1.38 10.46
C ILE A 94 4.79 0.00 10.66
N LEU A 95 5.53 -0.98 11.19
CA LEU A 95 4.95 -2.28 11.55
C LEU A 95 3.94 -2.18 12.69
N SER A 96 4.04 -1.17 13.56
CA SER A 96 3.09 -1.00 14.67
C SER A 96 1.66 -0.71 14.18
N ILE A 97 1.50 -0.24 12.96
CA ILE A 97 0.19 0.00 12.35
C ILE A 97 -0.22 -1.10 11.36
N SER A 98 0.51 -2.23 11.32
CA SER A 98 0.27 -3.32 10.38
C SER A 98 -1.13 -3.92 10.48
N GLY A 99 -1.71 -3.94 11.67
CA GLY A 99 -3.07 -4.45 11.87
C GLY A 99 -4.13 -3.72 11.04
N VAL A 100 -3.96 -2.42 10.83
CA VAL A 100 -4.82 -1.63 9.94
C VAL A 100 -4.30 -1.67 8.52
N MET A 101 -2.96 -1.52 8.32
CA MET A 101 -2.36 -1.51 6.99
C MET A 101 -2.65 -2.78 6.19
N ASP A 102 -2.61 -3.95 6.84
CA ASP A 102 -2.85 -5.22 6.14
C ASP A 102 -4.22 -5.28 5.49
N LYS A 103 -5.17 -4.50 5.98
CA LYS A 103 -6.51 -4.42 5.41
C LYS A 103 -6.52 -3.91 3.96
N PHE A 104 -5.52 -3.10 3.55
CA PHE A 104 -5.40 -2.65 2.15
C PHE A 104 -5.25 -3.82 1.18
N TRP A 105 -4.73 -4.96 1.64
CA TRP A 105 -4.47 -6.14 0.80
C TRP A 105 -5.39 -7.32 1.15
N GLU A 106 -6.37 -7.10 2.03
CA GLU A 106 -7.31 -8.11 2.52
C GLU A 106 -8.76 -7.65 2.27
N PHE A 107 -9.15 -7.56 1.00
CA PHE A 107 -10.49 -7.14 0.58
C PHE A 107 -10.96 -5.86 1.28
N PRO A 108 -10.23 -4.72 1.13
CA PRO A 108 -10.61 -3.48 1.79
C PRO A 108 -12.00 -3.05 1.33
N LEU A 109 -12.89 -2.77 2.28
CA LEU A 109 -14.29 -2.40 2.01
C LEU A 109 -15.00 -3.42 1.11
N ASN A 110 -14.60 -4.69 1.17
CA ASN A 110 -15.12 -5.80 0.35
C ASN A 110 -14.85 -5.64 -1.16
N MET A 111 -13.87 -4.83 -1.56
CA MET A 111 -13.47 -4.74 -2.95
C MET A 111 -12.70 -5.99 -3.37
N GLU A 112 -13.05 -6.59 -4.51
CA GLU A 112 -12.37 -7.77 -5.05
C GLU A 112 -11.06 -7.43 -5.75
N ASP A 113 -11.06 -6.37 -6.57
CA ASP A 113 -9.89 -5.90 -7.32
C ASP A 113 -9.60 -4.44 -6.98
N PRO A 114 -9.09 -4.18 -5.76
CA PRO A 114 -8.84 -2.81 -5.34
C PRO A 114 -7.59 -2.22 -5.98
N PHE A 115 -7.59 -0.90 -6.13
CA PHE A 115 -6.40 -0.10 -6.41
C PHE A 115 -5.71 -0.38 -7.75
N LEU A 116 -6.46 -0.81 -8.77
CA LEU A 116 -5.88 -1.13 -10.10
C LEU A 116 -5.09 0.04 -10.70
N GLU A 117 -5.55 1.27 -10.49
CA GLU A 117 -4.88 2.46 -11.00
C GLU A 117 -3.48 2.67 -10.40
N SER A 118 -3.27 2.21 -9.15
CA SER A 118 -1.99 2.34 -8.47
C SER A 118 -0.95 1.32 -8.94
N LEU A 119 -1.36 0.21 -9.55
CA LEU A 119 -0.45 -0.90 -9.84
C LEU A 119 0.68 -0.55 -10.81
N PRO A 120 0.43 0.13 -11.96
CA PRO A 120 1.55 0.51 -12.84
C PRO A 120 2.56 1.43 -12.17
N LEU A 121 2.14 2.20 -11.17
CA LEU A 121 3.02 3.11 -10.43
C LEU A 121 4.08 2.38 -9.61
N HIS A 122 3.86 1.10 -9.27
CA HIS A 122 4.85 0.29 -8.58
C HIS A 122 6.13 0.10 -9.43
N GLU A 123 5.98 -0.17 -10.72
CA GLU A 123 7.12 -0.30 -11.64
C GLU A 123 7.86 1.04 -11.78
N GLU A 124 7.13 2.13 -11.93
CA GLU A 124 7.71 3.47 -12.00
C GLU A 124 8.46 3.83 -10.71
N LEU A 125 7.89 3.47 -9.56
CA LEU A 125 8.53 3.69 -8.26
C LEU A 125 9.82 2.91 -8.13
N TYR A 126 9.80 1.63 -8.49
CA TYR A 126 10.99 0.79 -8.48
C TYR A 126 12.09 1.38 -9.36
N ASN A 127 11.75 1.82 -10.57
CA ASN A 127 12.71 2.43 -11.48
C ASN A 127 13.33 3.71 -10.90
N ALA A 128 12.53 4.55 -10.27
CA ALA A 128 13.02 5.79 -9.62
C ALA A 128 13.96 5.47 -8.45
N ILE A 129 13.67 4.42 -7.69
CA ILE A 129 14.56 3.96 -6.61
C ILE A 129 15.90 3.49 -7.19
N CYS A 130 15.90 2.72 -8.26
CA CYS A 130 17.12 2.26 -8.93
C CYS A 130 17.93 3.40 -9.54
N GLU A 131 17.25 4.44 -10.03
CA GLU A 131 17.90 5.66 -10.54
C GLU A 131 18.50 6.53 -9.42
N LYS A 132 18.22 6.19 -8.15
CA LYS A 132 18.64 6.97 -6.98
C LYS A 132 18.04 8.38 -6.97
N ASN A 133 16.86 8.55 -7.58
CA ASN A 133 16.17 9.83 -7.66
C ASN A 133 15.13 9.94 -6.53
N VAL A 134 15.53 10.51 -5.39
CA VAL A 134 14.69 10.63 -4.19
C VAL A 134 13.41 11.40 -4.49
N LYS A 135 13.52 12.57 -5.10
CA LYS A 135 12.35 13.43 -5.36
C LYS A 135 11.36 12.75 -6.30
N LYS A 136 11.85 12.09 -7.33
CA LYS A 136 11.02 11.36 -8.29
C LYS A 136 10.32 10.19 -7.61
N ALA A 137 11.04 9.41 -6.81
CA ALA A 137 10.48 8.29 -6.07
C ALA A 137 9.38 8.76 -5.10
N GLN A 138 9.63 9.83 -4.37
CA GLN A 138 8.66 10.41 -3.45
C GLN A 138 7.40 10.90 -4.17
N ALA A 139 7.56 11.56 -5.32
CA ALA A 139 6.44 12.06 -6.12
C ALA A 139 5.58 10.92 -6.68
N ILE A 140 6.22 9.86 -7.18
CA ILE A 140 5.52 8.67 -7.69
C ILE A 140 4.75 7.97 -6.57
N ASN A 141 5.37 7.78 -5.42
CA ASN A 141 4.71 7.15 -4.28
C ASN A 141 3.52 7.96 -3.79
N GLU A 142 3.62 9.28 -3.80
CA GLU A 142 2.51 10.16 -3.45
C GLU A 142 1.34 10.00 -4.43
N LYS A 143 1.61 9.90 -5.72
CA LYS A 143 0.59 9.60 -6.74
C LYS A 143 -0.07 8.23 -6.50
N LEU A 144 0.74 7.24 -6.14
CA LEU A 144 0.26 5.89 -5.83
C LEU A 144 -0.70 5.93 -4.64
N LEU A 145 -0.30 6.57 -3.56
CA LEU A 145 -1.15 6.69 -2.37
C LEU A 145 -2.40 7.52 -2.62
N ASP A 146 -2.29 8.58 -3.44
CA ASP A 146 -3.45 9.39 -3.82
C ASP A 146 -4.46 8.59 -4.65
N ALA A 147 -3.99 7.70 -5.53
CA ALA A 147 -4.87 6.80 -6.28
C ALA A 147 -5.62 5.85 -5.34
N VAL A 148 -4.93 5.28 -4.36
CA VAL A 148 -5.53 4.43 -3.33
C VAL A 148 -6.55 5.23 -2.50
N TYR A 149 -6.20 6.45 -2.12
CA TYR A 149 -7.07 7.34 -1.36
C TYR A 149 -8.39 7.60 -2.11
N ARG A 150 -8.30 7.91 -3.41
CA ARG A 150 -9.50 8.14 -4.24
C ARG A 150 -10.39 6.91 -4.32
N ASP A 151 -9.81 5.73 -4.48
CA ASP A 151 -10.57 4.48 -4.53
C ASP A 151 -11.33 4.23 -3.23
N ILE A 152 -10.67 4.42 -2.09
CA ILE A 152 -11.30 4.27 -0.77
C ILE A 152 -12.40 5.30 -0.56
N ARG A 153 -12.09 6.57 -0.84
CA ARG A 153 -13.02 7.69 -0.65
C ARG A 153 -14.31 7.51 -1.47
N ASN A 154 -14.18 6.99 -2.69
CA ASN A 154 -15.31 6.82 -3.60
C ASN A 154 -16.19 5.61 -3.31
N GLN A 155 -15.80 4.75 -2.37
CA GLN A 155 -16.65 3.63 -1.94
C GLN A 155 -17.83 4.13 -1.11
N ARG A 156 -19.02 3.57 -1.40
CA ARG A 156 -20.29 3.94 -0.75
C ARG A 156 -20.87 2.79 0.04
#